data_a3e8fd955441b2dd1bd4565ff3c37c2a
#
_entry.id   a3e8fd955441b2dd1bd4565ff3c37c2a
#
_cell.length_a   1.000
_cell.length_b   1.000
_cell.length_c   1.000
_cell.angle_alpha   90.00
_cell.angle_beta   90.00
_cell.angle_gamma   90.00
#
_symmetry.space_group_name_H-M   'P 1'
#
loop_
_entity.id
_entity.type
_entity.pdbx_description
1 polymer ?
#
loop_
_entity_poly.entity_id
_entity_poly.type
_entity_poly.pdbx_seq_one_letter_code
_entity_poly.pdbx_strand_id
1 'polypeptide(L)'
;MAKNIALCFDGTWDDPDSNTNVIKMHRSIIGEDRTPKPVGGAVAPRDESSIKWYDKGVGTKFLNKFRGGLAGNGLAKNILQGYKFIVDNYEQNDRIYLFGFSRGAYTARSLAGLIRNTGILHKSSAPAVELENNPVLMNGFRIYQRRDAGPKSEEAEFFRN
;
A
#
# COMPACT_ATOMS: atom_id res chain seq x y z
N MET A 1 -1.70 22.56 -2.98
CA MET A 1 -2.25 22.38 -1.59
C MET A 1 -1.98 20.95 -1.17
N ALA A 2 -1.68 20.72 0.12
CA ALA A 2 -1.49 19.37 0.64
C ALA A 2 -2.80 18.57 0.52
N LYS A 3 -2.72 17.34 0.01
CA LYS A 3 -3.88 16.44 -0.14
C LYS A 3 -3.82 15.30 0.86
N ASN A 4 -4.91 14.60 1.02
CA ASN A 4 -4.99 13.38 1.80
C ASN A 4 -4.92 12.16 0.86
N ILE A 5 -4.10 11.17 1.21
CA ILE A 5 -3.91 9.92 0.47
C ILE A 5 -4.38 8.79 1.37
N ALA A 6 -5.50 8.17 1.05
CA ALA A 6 -6.10 7.11 1.84
C ALA A 6 -5.98 5.75 1.14
N LEU A 7 -5.32 4.79 1.79
CA LEU A 7 -5.23 3.41 1.32
C LEU A 7 -6.01 2.49 2.25
N CYS A 8 -6.89 1.70 1.66
CA CYS A 8 -7.79 0.78 2.34
C CYS A 8 -7.46 -0.66 1.93
N PHE A 9 -6.96 -1.46 2.86
CA PHE A 9 -6.56 -2.87 2.65
C PHE A 9 -7.54 -3.79 3.34
N ASP A 10 -8.28 -4.57 2.58
CA ASP A 10 -9.24 -5.52 3.14
C ASP A 10 -8.64 -6.89 3.43
N GLY A 11 -9.39 -7.72 4.11
CA GLY A 11 -9.01 -9.07 4.48
C GLY A 11 -9.06 -10.04 3.31
N THR A 12 -8.61 -11.27 3.53
CA THR A 12 -8.80 -12.35 2.56
C THR A 12 -10.25 -12.80 2.61
N TRP A 13 -10.85 -13.10 1.48
CA TRP A 13 -12.28 -13.40 1.28
C TRP A 13 -13.20 -12.19 1.31
N ASP A 14 -12.65 -11.03 1.65
CA ASP A 14 -13.44 -9.82 1.67
C ASP A 14 -13.41 -9.21 0.26
N ASP A 15 -14.56 -9.24 -0.37
CA ASP A 15 -14.83 -8.48 -1.58
C ASP A 15 -15.67 -7.24 -1.21
N PRO A 16 -15.92 -6.34 -2.15
CA PRO A 16 -16.75 -5.16 -1.88
C PRO A 16 -18.15 -5.46 -1.35
N ASP A 17 -18.67 -6.68 -1.59
CA ASP A 17 -19.99 -7.12 -1.15
C ASP A 17 -19.96 -7.64 0.30
N SER A 18 -18.79 -8.02 0.82
CA SER A 18 -18.61 -8.46 2.22
C SER A 18 -18.89 -7.35 3.25
N ASN A 19 -19.05 -6.10 2.80
CA ASN A 19 -19.44 -4.95 3.63
C ASN A 19 -18.61 -4.77 4.91
N THR A 20 -17.30 -5.02 4.81
CA THR A 20 -16.34 -4.84 5.91
C THR A 20 -16.26 -3.39 6.37
N ASN A 21 -15.68 -3.16 7.54
CA ASN A 21 -15.43 -1.79 8.00
C ASN A 21 -14.43 -1.03 7.10
N VAL A 22 -13.52 -1.74 6.42
CA VAL A 22 -12.57 -1.13 5.49
C VAL A 22 -13.28 -0.64 4.24
N ILE A 23 -14.18 -1.45 3.65
CA ILE A 23 -14.95 -1.00 2.48
C ILE A 23 -15.93 0.13 2.84
N LYS A 24 -16.53 0.09 4.04
CA LYS A 24 -17.36 1.20 4.55
C LYS A 24 -16.54 2.48 4.69
N MET A 25 -15.34 2.38 5.25
CA MET A 25 -14.41 3.51 5.36
C MET A 25 -14.04 4.04 3.98
N HIS A 26 -13.64 3.18 3.04
CA HIS A 26 -13.32 3.60 1.67
C HIS A 26 -14.50 4.33 1.00
N ARG A 27 -15.73 3.82 1.17
CA ARG A 27 -16.94 4.46 0.60
C ARG A 27 -17.26 5.81 1.25
N SER A 28 -16.95 5.99 2.53
CA SER A 28 -17.21 7.24 3.26
C SER A 28 -16.18 8.34 2.99
N ILE A 29 -14.98 7.99 2.52
CA ILE A 29 -13.96 8.99 2.18
C ILE A 29 -14.40 9.76 0.93
N ILE A 30 -14.51 11.08 1.07
CA ILE A 30 -14.74 11.99 -0.05
C ILE A 30 -13.39 12.21 -0.72
N GLY A 31 -13.30 11.96 -2.03
CA GLY A 31 -12.06 12.09 -2.80
C GLY A 31 -12.09 11.34 -4.11
N GLU A 32 -11.07 11.55 -4.94
CA GLU A 32 -10.89 10.83 -6.20
C GLU A 32 -10.56 9.35 -5.92
N ASP A 33 -11.38 8.44 -6.44
CA ASP A 33 -11.12 7.00 -6.36
C ASP A 33 -10.17 6.56 -7.48
N ARG A 34 -8.95 6.20 -7.13
CA ARG A 34 -7.92 5.69 -8.02
C ARG A 34 -7.74 4.18 -7.93
N THR A 35 -8.72 3.47 -7.42
CA THR A 35 -8.75 2.01 -7.43
C THR A 35 -8.79 1.49 -8.87
N PRO A 36 -7.92 0.54 -9.28
CA PRO A 36 -7.87 0.06 -10.67
C PRO A 36 -9.19 -0.56 -11.18
N LYS A 37 -9.98 -1.10 -10.26
CA LYS A 37 -11.36 -1.55 -10.52
C LYS A 37 -12.26 -0.87 -9.49
N PRO A 38 -12.99 0.18 -9.87
CA PRO A 38 -13.80 0.93 -8.93
C PRO A 38 -14.74 0.01 -8.16
N VAL A 39 -14.72 0.17 -6.85
CA VAL A 39 -15.58 -0.56 -5.94
C VAL A 39 -16.91 0.20 -5.90
N GLY A 40 -17.93 -0.34 -6.51
CA GLY A 40 -19.24 0.29 -6.66
C GLY A 40 -19.76 0.94 -5.38
N GLY A 41 -20.31 2.11 -5.51
CA GLY A 41 -20.84 2.97 -4.44
C GLY A 41 -21.18 4.34 -5.02
N ALA A 42 -21.89 5.17 -4.27
CA ALA A 42 -22.21 6.53 -4.69
C ALA A 42 -20.91 7.27 -5.07
N VAL A 43 -20.90 7.88 -6.25
CA VAL A 43 -19.82 8.77 -6.67
C VAL A 43 -19.83 9.95 -5.70
N ALA A 44 -18.91 9.93 -4.74
CA ALA A 44 -18.71 11.09 -3.88
C ALA A 44 -18.31 12.29 -4.77
N PRO A 45 -18.72 13.51 -4.40
CA PRO A 45 -18.28 14.70 -5.11
C PRO A 45 -16.74 14.69 -5.15
N ARG A 46 -16.18 15.03 -6.30
CA ARG A 46 -14.73 15.11 -6.48
C ARG A 46 -14.18 16.19 -5.57
N ASP A 47 -13.54 15.77 -4.51
CA ASP A 47 -12.71 16.63 -3.71
C ASP A 47 -11.25 16.40 -4.14
N GLU A 48 -10.68 17.35 -4.86
CA GLU A 48 -9.28 17.29 -5.33
C GLU A 48 -8.28 17.31 -4.17
N SER A 49 -8.73 17.61 -2.96
CA SER A 49 -7.90 17.58 -1.75
C SER A 49 -7.66 16.18 -1.20
N SER A 50 -8.29 15.15 -1.77
CA SER A 50 -8.18 13.77 -1.29
C SER A 50 -8.20 12.77 -2.42
N ILE A 51 -7.35 11.76 -2.33
CA ILE A 51 -7.38 10.57 -3.19
C ILE A 51 -7.51 9.32 -2.34
N LYS A 52 -8.21 8.31 -2.86
CA LYS A 52 -8.39 7.03 -2.17
C LYS A 52 -8.11 5.85 -3.09
N TRP A 53 -7.69 4.76 -2.47
CA TRP A 53 -7.38 3.51 -3.15
C TRP A 53 -7.78 2.32 -2.26
N TYR A 54 -8.31 1.29 -2.87
CA TYR A 54 -8.77 0.08 -2.19
C TYR A 54 -8.11 -1.18 -2.76
N ASP A 55 -7.68 -2.05 -1.85
CA ASP A 55 -7.21 -3.41 -2.14
C ASP A 55 -8.11 -4.42 -1.43
N LYS A 56 -8.75 -5.27 -2.22
CA LYS A 56 -9.61 -6.36 -1.72
C LYS A 56 -8.86 -7.48 -1.00
N GLY A 57 -7.55 -7.33 -0.82
CA GLY A 57 -6.69 -8.35 -0.22
C GLY A 57 -6.36 -9.52 -1.15
N VAL A 58 -5.59 -10.47 -0.65
CA VAL A 58 -5.14 -11.65 -1.41
C VAL A 58 -6.24 -12.72 -1.44
N GLY A 59 -6.59 -13.19 -2.63
CA GLY A 59 -7.56 -14.27 -2.81
C GLY A 59 -7.04 -15.62 -2.29
N THR A 60 -7.96 -16.58 -2.14
CA THR A 60 -7.75 -17.91 -1.54
C THR A 60 -6.77 -18.83 -2.22
N LYS A 61 -6.50 -18.63 -3.51
CA LYS A 61 -5.48 -19.41 -4.23
C LYS A 61 -4.09 -19.31 -3.60
N PHE A 62 -3.86 -18.31 -2.74
CA PHE A 62 -2.61 -18.13 -2.00
C PHE A 62 -2.55 -18.88 -0.67
N LEU A 63 -3.69 -19.32 -0.09
CA LEU A 63 -3.71 -20.05 1.18
C LEU A 63 -2.96 -21.39 1.13
N ASN A 64 -3.03 -22.09 0.01
CA ASN A 64 -2.34 -23.38 -0.16
C ASN A 64 -0.82 -23.24 -0.24
N LYS A 65 -0.29 -22.06 -0.55
CA LYS A 65 1.15 -21.77 -0.53
C LYS A 65 1.68 -21.37 0.87
N PHE A 66 0.79 -21.10 1.82
CA PHE A 66 1.17 -20.74 3.21
C PHE A 66 1.92 -21.85 3.94
N ARG A 67 1.69 -23.12 3.58
CA ARG A 67 2.36 -24.27 4.20
C ARG A 67 3.78 -24.53 3.66
N GLY A 68 4.21 -23.84 2.60
CA GLY A 68 5.47 -24.10 1.88
C GLY A 68 6.50 -22.95 1.89
N GLY A 69 6.50 -22.05 2.87
CA GLY A 69 7.56 -21.01 2.99
C GLY A 69 7.51 -19.88 1.95
N LEU A 70 6.58 -19.90 0.99
CA LEU A 70 6.36 -18.87 -0.05
C LEU A 70 5.19 -17.92 0.30
N ALA A 71 4.79 -17.89 1.57
CA ALA A 71 3.68 -17.06 2.08
C ALA A 71 3.91 -15.54 1.89
N GLY A 72 5.14 -15.14 1.61
CA GLY A 72 5.50 -13.73 1.45
C GLY A 72 5.04 -13.08 0.14
N ASN A 73 4.88 -13.83 -0.95
CA ASN A 73 4.75 -13.21 -2.27
C ASN A 73 3.46 -12.40 -2.46
N GLY A 74 2.32 -12.92 -2.00
CA GLY A 74 1.04 -12.19 -2.15
C GLY A 74 0.96 -10.96 -1.23
N LEU A 75 1.42 -11.12 0.01
CA LEU A 75 1.45 -10.04 0.99
C LEU A 75 2.49 -8.97 0.62
N ALA A 76 3.69 -9.40 0.19
CA ALA A 76 4.71 -8.51 -0.33
C ALA A 76 4.20 -7.70 -1.53
N LYS A 77 3.47 -8.35 -2.43
CA LYS A 77 2.86 -7.69 -3.58
C LYS A 77 1.90 -6.57 -3.16
N ASN A 78 0.99 -6.83 -2.21
CA ASN A 78 0.06 -5.81 -1.73
C ASN A 78 0.77 -4.65 -1.04
N ILE A 79 1.83 -4.93 -0.26
CA ILE A 79 2.65 -3.88 0.36
C ILE A 79 3.32 -3.01 -0.72
N LEU A 80 3.93 -3.64 -1.72
CA LEU A 80 4.61 -2.95 -2.82
C LEU A 80 3.64 -2.18 -3.71
N GLN A 81 2.43 -2.69 -3.95
CA GLN A 81 1.38 -1.97 -4.67
C GLN A 81 0.94 -0.71 -3.92
N GLY A 82 0.71 -0.82 -2.61
CA GLY A 82 0.40 0.32 -1.78
C GLY A 82 1.54 1.34 -1.73
N TYR A 83 2.78 0.88 -1.62
CA TYR A 83 3.95 1.75 -1.63
C TYR A 83 4.10 2.47 -2.98
N LYS A 84 3.97 1.74 -4.10
CA LYS A 84 4.00 2.33 -5.44
C LYS A 84 2.90 3.37 -5.64
N PHE A 85 1.68 3.07 -5.16
CA PHE A 85 0.59 4.04 -5.19
C PHE A 85 0.96 5.33 -4.45
N ILE A 86 1.60 5.23 -3.29
CA ILE A 86 2.08 6.40 -2.55
C ILE A 86 3.14 7.14 -3.36
N VAL A 87 4.17 6.44 -3.86
CA VAL A 87 5.25 7.04 -4.68
C VAL A 87 4.69 7.80 -5.89
N ASP A 88 3.69 7.24 -6.55
CA ASP A 88 3.09 7.85 -7.76
C ASP A 88 2.26 9.11 -7.46
N ASN A 89 1.77 9.24 -6.24
CA ASN A 89 0.76 10.24 -5.90
C ASN A 89 1.17 11.22 -4.81
N TYR A 90 2.21 10.90 -4.04
CA TYR A 90 2.65 11.71 -2.91
C TYR A 90 3.40 12.96 -3.38
N GLU A 91 3.05 14.07 -2.77
CA GLU A 91 3.79 15.33 -2.83
C GLU A 91 4.14 15.79 -1.41
N GLN A 92 5.17 16.63 -1.31
CA GLN A 92 5.61 17.12 0.01
C GLN A 92 4.45 17.76 0.78
N ASN A 93 4.34 17.41 2.06
CA ASN A 93 3.27 17.80 3.00
C ASN A 93 1.94 17.08 2.84
N ASP A 94 1.79 16.14 1.91
CA ASP A 94 0.60 15.29 1.84
C ASP A 94 0.48 14.41 3.10
N ARG A 95 -0.75 14.06 3.45
CA ARG A 95 -1.07 13.21 4.60
C ARG A 95 -1.48 11.82 4.13
N ILE A 96 -0.85 10.79 4.68
CA ILE A 96 -1.13 9.39 4.34
C ILE A 96 -1.94 8.75 5.46
N TYR A 97 -3.05 8.11 5.09
CA TYR A 97 -3.92 7.35 5.97
C TYR A 97 -4.00 5.91 5.51
N LEU A 98 -3.70 4.98 6.40
CA LEU A 98 -3.69 3.55 6.12
C LEU A 98 -4.77 2.86 6.96
N PHE A 99 -5.72 2.22 6.32
CA PHE A 99 -6.78 1.44 6.93
C PHE A 99 -6.63 -0.02 6.55
N GLY A 100 -6.84 -0.93 7.49
CA GLY A 100 -6.70 -2.34 7.20
C GLY A 100 -7.50 -3.22 8.14
N PHE A 101 -7.99 -4.35 7.61
CA PHE A 101 -8.68 -5.38 8.37
C PHE A 101 -8.00 -6.74 8.17
N SER A 102 -7.88 -7.53 9.23
CA SER A 102 -7.29 -8.88 9.16
C SER A 102 -5.89 -8.84 8.50
N ARG A 103 -5.65 -9.57 7.40
CA ARG A 103 -4.39 -9.51 6.65
C ARG A 103 -4.13 -8.15 6.03
N GLY A 104 -5.17 -7.40 5.67
CA GLY A 104 -5.03 -6.00 5.25
C GLY A 104 -4.47 -5.10 6.36
N ALA A 105 -4.81 -5.36 7.64
CA ALA A 105 -4.20 -4.66 8.76
C ALA A 105 -2.69 -4.95 8.87
N TYR A 106 -2.28 -6.19 8.59
CA TYR A 106 -0.86 -6.53 8.50
C TYR A 106 -0.18 -5.79 7.33
N THR A 107 -0.82 -5.76 6.15
CA THR A 107 -0.33 -5.02 4.98
C THR A 107 -0.15 -3.54 5.31
N ALA A 108 -1.15 -2.91 5.90
CA ALA A 108 -1.10 -1.49 6.28
C ALA A 108 0.04 -1.18 7.27
N ARG A 109 0.23 -2.03 8.29
CA ARG A 109 1.33 -1.88 9.27
C ARG A 109 2.70 -2.10 8.62
N SER A 110 2.82 -3.09 7.73
CA SER A 110 4.06 -3.37 7.02
C SER A 110 4.42 -2.24 6.06
N LEU A 111 3.43 -1.66 5.38
CA LEU A 111 3.62 -0.48 4.53
C LEU A 111 4.11 0.73 5.34
N ALA A 112 3.51 0.98 6.50
CA ALA A 112 3.98 2.03 7.41
C ALA A 112 5.44 1.78 7.87
N GLY A 113 5.79 0.53 8.15
CA GLY A 113 7.15 0.12 8.50
C GLY A 113 8.13 0.32 7.35
N LEU A 114 7.74 -0.03 6.13
CA LEU A 114 8.54 0.20 4.93
C LEU A 114 8.81 1.69 4.74
N ILE A 115 7.78 2.54 4.79
CA ILE A 115 7.93 4.00 4.69
C ILE A 115 8.84 4.54 5.79
N ARG A 116 8.69 4.04 7.03
CA ARG A 116 9.55 4.46 8.16
C ARG A 116 11.02 4.15 7.90
N ASN A 117 11.33 3.00 7.31
CA ASN A 117 12.71 2.57 7.07
C ASN A 117 13.32 3.24 5.84
N THR A 118 12.59 3.31 4.74
CA THR A 118 13.12 3.70 3.43
C THR A 118 12.67 5.08 2.96
N GLY A 119 11.78 5.74 3.71
CA GLY A 119 11.15 6.97 3.23
C GLY A 119 10.15 6.72 2.09
N ILE A 120 9.82 7.76 1.37
CA ILE A 120 9.02 7.71 0.15
C ILE A 120 9.91 8.10 -1.01
N LEU A 121 10.11 7.18 -1.94
CA LEU A 121 10.91 7.42 -3.13
C LEU A 121 10.33 8.56 -3.98
N HIS A 122 11.21 9.30 -4.62
CA HIS A 122 10.77 10.27 -5.61
C HIS A 122 10.20 9.55 -6.84
N LYS A 123 9.12 10.06 -7.40
CA LYS A 123 8.42 9.44 -8.54
C LYS A 123 9.35 9.15 -9.73
N SER A 124 10.32 10.01 -10.00
CA SER A 124 11.30 9.81 -11.07
C SER A 124 12.26 8.64 -10.82
N SER A 125 12.46 8.26 -9.55
CA SER A 125 13.32 7.13 -9.17
C SER A 125 12.61 5.78 -9.24
N ALA A 126 11.30 5.77 -9.43
CA ALA A 126 10.47 4.56 -9.53
C ALA A 126 9.78 4.53 -10.91
N PRO A 127 10.50 4.20 -11.98
CA PRO A 127 9.94 4.16 -13.32
C PRO A 127 8.72 3.23 -13.43
N ALA A 128 7.89 3.44 -14.45
CA ALA A 128 6.65 2.70 -14.70
C ALA A 128 6.89 1.22 -15.12
N VAL A 129 7.80 0.55 -14.44
CA VAL A 129 8.10 -0.88 -14.61
C VAL A 129 7.18 -1.68 -13.67
N GLU A 130 6.84 -2.90 -14.05
CA GLU A 130 6.10 -3.82 -13.18
C GLU A 130 6.77 -3.91 -11.79
N LEU A 131 5.95 -3.87 -10.74
CA LEU A 131 6.40 -3.81 -9.34
C LEU A 131 7.48 -4.83 -8.99
N GLU A 132 7.31 -6.06 -9.49
CA GLU A 132 8.21 -7.18 -9.21
C GLU A 132 9.56 -7.04 -9.91
N ASN A 133 9.63 -6.22 -10.95
CA ASN A 133 10.81 -5.97 -11.77
C ASN A 133 11.46 -4.60 -11.47
N ASN A 134 10.91 -3.83 -10.53
CA ASN A 134 11.49 -2.55 -10.15
C ASN A 134 12.60 -2.75 -9.10
N PRO A 135 13.90 -2.63 -9.49
CA PRO A 135 15.01 -2.94 -8.60
C PRO A 135 15.08 -2.01 -7.39
N VAL A 136 14.63 -0.78 -7.52
CA VAL A 136 14.67 0.22 -6.43
C VAL A 136 13.61 -0.13 -5.38
N LEU A 137 12.37 -0.41 -5.80
CA LEU A 137 11.30 -0.86 -4.88
C LEU A 137 11.66 -2.16 -4.18
N MET A 138 12.23 -3.12 -4.92
CA MET A 138 12.65 -4.40 -4.37
C MET A 138 13.81 -4.25 -3.39
N ASN A 139 14.73 -3.34 -3.63
CA ASN A 139 15.82 -3.08 -2.69
C ASN A 139 15.30 -2.46 -1.39
N GLY A 140 14.46 -1.44 -1.46
CA GLY A 140 13.80 -0.87 -0.28
C GLY A 140 13.03 -1.90 0.53
N PHE A 141 12.32 -2.79 -0.15
CA PHE A 141 11.59 -3.87 0.51
C PHE A 141 12.53 -4.89 1.18
N ARG A 142 13.67 -5.23 0.57
CA ARG A 142 14.70 -6.10 1.19
C ARG A 142 15.30 -5.47 2.45
N ILE A 143 15.59 -4.17 2.42
CA ILE A 143 16.07 -3.43 3.59
C ILE A 143 15.04 -3.52 4.72
N TYR A 144 13.76 -3.31 4.41
CA TYR A 144 12.68 -3.42 5.40
C TYR A 144 12.54 -4.83 5.99
N GLN A 145 12.74 -5.89 5.19
CA GLN A 145 12.61 -7.28 5.65
C GLN A 145 13.75 -7.73 6.57
N ARG A 146 14.87 -7.05 6.57
CA ARG A 146 16.00 -7.38 7.43
C ARG A 146 15.73 -6.94 8.87
N ARG A 147 15.92 -7.86 9.82
CA ARG A 147 15.70 -7.60 11.26
C ARG A 147 16.71 -6.63 11.86
N ASP A 148 17.91 -6.57 11.30
CA ASP A 148 19.04 -5.70 11.69
C ASP A 148 18.99 -4.32 11.01
N ALA A 149 18.21 -4.14 9.95
CA ALA A 149 18.08 -2.91 9.22
C ALA A 149 16.90 -2.06 9.77
N GLY A 150 17.16 -1.31 10.83
CA GLY A 150 16.23 -0.29 11.33
C GLY A 150 16.32 1.01 10.52
N PRO A 151 15.44 2.00 10.78
CA PRO A 151 15.43 3.28 10.07
C PRO A 151 16.71 4.11 10.25
N LYS A 152 17.57 3.75 11.21
CA LYS A 152 18.89 4.36 11.49
C LYS A 152 20.05 3.52 10.97
N SER A 153 19.81 2.43 10.24
CA SER A 153 20.88 1.67 9.61
C SER A 153 21.49 2.49 8.45
N GLU A 154 22.79 2.34 8.23
CA GLU A 154 23.48 3.02 7.11
C GLU A 154 22.80 2.77 5.76
N GLU A 155 22.36 1.55 5.52
CA GLU A 155 21.67 1.18 4.29
C GLU A 155 20.31 1.89 4.14
N ALA A 156 19.54 2.02 5.23
CA ALA A 156 18.27 2.71 5.20
C ALA A 156 18.48 4.23 5.04
N GLU A 157 19.51 4.80 5.64
CA GLU A 157 19.89 6.19 5.47
C GLU A 157 20.37 6.47 4.05
N PHE A 158 21.23 5.62 3.52
CA PHE A 158 21.71 5.71 2.13
C PHE A 158 20.55 5.60 1.11
N PHE A 159 19.56 4.77 1.39
CA PHE A 159 18.42 4.59 0.50
C PHE A 159 17.47 5.82 0.49
N ARG A 160 17.40 6.55 1.60
CA ARG A 160 16.55 7.77 1.72
C ARG A 160 17.18 9.02 1.11
N ASN A 161 18.49 9.08 0.99
CA ASN A 161 19.26 10.22 0.45
C ASN A 161 19.55 10.03 -1.04
#